data_cd2df4b9791b97d4bb5ef4e5292e1180
#
_entry.id   cd2df4b9791b97d4bb5ef4e5292e1180
#
_cell.length_a   1.000
_cell.length_b   1.000
_cell.length_c   1.000
_cell.angle_alpha   90.00
_cell.angle_beta   90.00
_cell.angle_gamma   90.00
#
_symmetry.space_group_name_H-M   'P 1'
#
loop_
_entity.id
_entity.type
_entity.pdbx_description
1 polymer ?
#
loop_
_entity_poly.entity_id
_entity_poly.type
_entity_poly.pdbx_seq_one_letter_code
_entity_poly.pdbx_strand_id
1 'polypeptide(L)'
;MTQLQTLKSNLNQTRIVSRNSEEINEDEILLKIERFSFTANNVTYGVAGDTIGYWQFFPAIDNPDNSWGCIPVWGFAEVVTSNNKAIEQGERVFGYFPPADYLIVKPIKVSPQSFSDGKEHRQELPPVYNNYVRL
;
A
#
# COMPACT_ATOMS: atom_id res chain seq x y z
N MET A 1 -6.61 9.86 5.53
CA MET A 1 -6.40 8.49 4.98
C MET A 1 -7.57 7.60 5.36
N THR A 2 -8.17 6.96 4.37
CA THR A 2 -9.31 6.04 4.54
C THR A 2 -8.92 4.67 4.02
N GLN A 3 -9.15 3.63 4.82
CA GLN A 3 -8.82 2.24 4.48
C GLN A 3 -10.05 1.35 4.54
N LEU A 4 -10.17 0.42 3.59
CA LEU A 4 -11.03 -0.74 3.71
C LEU A 4 -10.24 -1.84 4.41
N GLN A 5 -10.73 -2.26 5.58
CA GLN A 5 -10.09 -3.30 6.40
C GLN A 5 -10.98 -4.55 6.45
N THR A 6 -10.33 -5.69 6.56
CA THR A 6 -10.99 -6.99 6.63
C THR A 6 -10.60 -7.69 7.93
N LEU A 7 -11.59 -8.31 8.59
CA LEU A 7 -11.33 -9.09 9.79
C LEU A 7 -10.55 -10.35 9.42
N LYS A 8 -9.37 -10.53 10.00
CA LYS A 8 -8.47 -11.66 9.65
C LYS A 8 -9.08 -13.03 9.93
N SER A 9 -9.89 -13.13 10.97
CA SER A 9 -10.57 -14.38 11.36
C SER A 9 -11.84 -14.68 10.57
N ASN A 10 -12.39 -13.68 9.84
CA ASN A 10 -13.59 -13.85 9.03
C ASN A 10 -13.58 -12.82 7.89
N LEU A 11 -13.14 -13.24 6.70
CA LEU A 11 -12.98 -12.38 5.54
C LEU A 11 -14.28 -11.81 4.98
N ASN A 12 -15.44 -12.30 5.44
CA ASN A 12 -16.74 -11.73 5.08
C ASN A 12 -17.07 -10.46 5.86
N GLN A 13 -16.31 -10.14 6.90
CA GLN A 13 -16.52 -8.94 7.70
C GLN A 13 -15.48 -7.89 7.32
N THR A 14 -15.97 -6.70 6.96
CA THR A 14 -15.17 -5.56 6.57
C THR A 14 -15.59 -4.33 7.34
N ARG A 15 -14.71 -3.34 7.39
CA ARG A 15 -15.01 -2.01 7.92
C ARG A 15 -14.24 -0.95 7.15
N ILE A 16 -14.69 0.29 7.21
CA ILE A 16 -13.98 1.44 6.67
C ILE A 16 -13.51 2.30 7.83
N VAL A 17 -12.22 2.60 7.85
CA VAL A 17 -11.59 3.41 8.90
C VAL A 17 -10.92 4.61 8.27
N SER A 18 -11.16 5.80 8.84
CA SER A 18 -10.54 7.05 8.39
C SER A 18 -9.72 7.67 9.50
N ARG A 19 -8.58 8.27 9.11
CA ARG A 19 -7.70 8.99 10.02
C ARG A 19 -7.01 10.13 9.27
N ASN A 20 -6.90 11.31 9.91
CA ASN A 20 -6.15 12.44 9.37
C ASN A 20 -4.65 12.21 9.58
N SER A 21 -3.96 11.65 8.60
CA SER A 21 -2.53 11.35 8.71
C SER A 21 -1.89 11.26 7.33
N GLU A 22 -1.75 12.42 6.69
CA GLU A 22 -1.20 12.52 5.33
C GLU A 22 0.11 13.32 5.31
N GLU A 23 0.73 13.51 6.49
CA GLU A 23 2.03 14.15 6.60
C GLU A 23 3.13 13.17 6.22
N ILE A 24 4.06 13.65 5.39
CA ILE A 24 5.19 12.85 4.94
C ILE A 24 6.50 13.42 5.47
N ASN A 25 7.47 12.51 5.67
CA ASN A 25 8.81 12.84 6.14
C ASN A 25 9.76 13.07 4.97
N GLU A 26 11.02 13.37 5.29
CA GLU A 26 12.08 13.51 4.30
C GLU A 26 12.19 12.24 3.43
N ASP A 27 12.44 12.43 2.14
CA ASP A 27 12.57 11.39 1.10
C ASP A 27 11.30 10.57 0.84
N GLU A 28 10.19 10.88 1.51
CA GLU A 28 8.91 10.20 1.29
C GLU A 28 8.07 10.89 0.22
N ILE A 29 7.16 10.11 -0.36
CA ILE A 29 6.13 10.60 -1.27
C ILE A 29 4.75 10.19 -0.79
N LEU A 30 3.75 11.01 -1.10
CA LEU A 30 2.34 10.69 -0.85
C LEU A 30 1.69 10.32 -2.18
N LEU A 31 1.20 9.09 -2.26
CA LEU A 31 0.46 8.59 -3.41
C LEU A 31 -1.03 8.66 -3.15
N LYS A 32 -1.78 9.23 -4.07
CA LYS A 32 -3.25 9.14 -4.10
C LYS A 32 -3.64 7.99 -5.00
N ILE A 33 -4.27 6.98 -4.43
CA ILE A 33 -4.68 5.78 -5.15
C ILE A 33 -5.92 6.12 -5.97
N GLU A 34 -5.82 6.01 -7.30
CA GLU A 34 -6.90 6.39 -8.21
C GLU A 34 -7.82 5.23 -8.56
N ARG A 35 -7.23 4.07 -8.83
CA ARG A 35 -7.94 2.88 -9.27
C ARG A 35 -7.25 1.63 -8.80
N PHE A 36 -8.02 0.63 -8.45
CA PHE A 36 -7.52 -0.72 -8.21
C PHE A 36 -8.56 -1.76 -8.59
N SER A 37 -8.10 -3.00 -8.78
CA SER A 37 -8.95 -4.14 -9.05
C SER A 37 -9.07 -5.00 -7.80
N PHE A 38 -10.29 -5.36 -7.41
CA PHE A 38 -10.56 -6.27 -6.31
C PHE A 38 -11.26 -7.51 -6.88
N THR A 39 -10.57 -8.65 -6.87
CA THR A 39 -11.01 -9.89 -7.51
C THR A 39 -10.90 -11.06 -6.53
N ALA A 40 -11.33 -12.25 -6.94
CA ALA A 40 -11.15 -13.48 -6.14
C ALA A 40 -9.68 -13.73 -5.80
N ASN A 41 -8.75 -13.32 -6.65
CA ASN A 41 -7.31 -13.43 -6.38
C ASN A 41 -6.89 -12.61 -5.15
N ASN A 42 -7.51 -11.46 -4.93
CA ASN A 42 -7.25 -10.63 -3.74
C ASN A 42 -7.72 -11.31 -2.46
N VAL A 43 -8.83 -12.05 -2.52
CA VAL A 43 -9.30 -12.86 -1.39
C VAL A 43 -8.28 -13.93 -1.02
N THR A 44 -7.58 -14.50 -2.00
CA THR A 44 -6.49 -15.46 -1.78
C THR A 44 -5.37 -14.83 -0.95
N TYR A 45 -5.04 -13.56 -1.17
CA TYR A 45 -4.06 -12.84 -0.34
C TYR A 45 -4.51 -12.78 1.12
N GLY A 46 -5.80 -12.58 1.38
CA GLY A 46 -6.35 -12.59 2.73
C GLY A 46 -6.28 -13.97 3.38
N VAL A 47 -6.65 -15.02 2.65
CA VAL A 47 -6.58 -16.41 3.15
C VAL A 47 -5.15 -16.82 3.46
N ALA A 48 -4.19 -16.43 2.62
CA ALA A 48 -2.77 -16.72 2.78
C ALA A 48 -2.04 -15.72 3.68
N GLY A 49 -2.74 -14.70 4.20
CA GLY A 49 -2.11 -13.58 4.91
C GLY A 49 -1.22 -13.98 6.07
N ASP A 50 -1.68 -14.90 6.91
CA ASP A 50 -0.90 -15.35 8.08
C ASP A 50 0.25 -16.28 7.68
N THR A 51 0.06 -17.10 6.66
CA THR A 51 1.04 -18.12 6.22
C THR A 51 2.16 -17.51 5.38
N ILE A 52 1.81 -16.58 4.47
CA ILE A 52 2.75 -15.99 3.51
C ILE A 52 3.16 -14.57 3.94
N GLY A 53 2.46 -13.97 4.90
CA GLY A 53 2.79 -12.65 5.43
C GLY A 53 2.20 -11.49 4.64
N TYR A 54 1.18 -11.70 3.83
CA TYR A 54 0.55 -10.62 3.05
C TYR A 54 -0.01 -9.49 3.93
N TRP A 55 -0.42 -9.78 5.18
CA TRP A 55 -0.90 -8.74 6.11
C TRP A 55 0.17 -7.72 6.47
N GLN A 56 1.46 -8.05 6.33
CA GLN A 56 2.58 -7.17 6.67
C GLN A 56 2.79 -6.07 5.63
N PHE A 57 2.28 -6.21 4.42
CA PHE A 57 2.50 -5.22 3.37
C PHE A 57 1.92 -3.85 3.75
N PHE A 58 0.69 -3.86 4.25
CA PHE A 58 -0.03 -2.63 4.57
C PHE A 58 -0.76 -2.80 5.89
N PRO A 59 -0.14 -2.41 7.01
CA PRO A 59 -0.78 -2.50 8.32
C PRO A 59 -2.09 -1.71 8.38
N ALA A 60 -3.11 -2.28 9.02
CA ALA A 60 -4.37 -1.59 9.23
C ALA A 60 -4.22 -0.51 10.30
N ILE A 61 -4.79 0.67 10.05
CA ILE A 61 -4.84 1.75 11.06
C ILE A 61 -5.92 1.43 12.10
N ASP A 62 -5.77 2.01 13.31
CA ASP A 62 -6.70 1.82 14.43
C ASP A 62 -6.99 0.32 14.71
N ASN A 63 -5.91 -0.45 14.87
CA ASN A 63 -5.96 -1.91 14.97
C ASN A 63 -5.08 -2.41 16.13
N PRO A 64 -5.40 -2.02 17.39
CA PRO A 64 -4.52 -2.29 18.53
C PRO A 64 -4.36 -3.77 18.87
N ASP A 65 -5.38 -4.60 18.61
CA ASP A 65 -5.35 -6.04 18.85
C ASP A 65 -4.93 -6.87 17.62
N ASN A 66 -4.60 -6.21 16.51
CA ASN A 66 -4.18 -6.86 15.27
C ASN A 66 -5.22 -7.79 14.64
N SER A 67 -6.51 -7.54 14.91
CA SER A 67 -7.62 -8.35 14.36
C SER A 67 -7.94 -8.04 12.91
N TRP A 68 -7.62 -6.84 12.46
CA TRP A 68 -7.96 -6.32 11.13
C TRP A 68 -6.72 -6.27 10.25
N GLY A 69 -6.93 -6.39 8.96
CA GLY A 69 -5.88 -6.29 7.97
C GLY A 69 -6.36 -5.62 6.70
N CYS A 70 -5.42 -5.23 5.85
CA CYS A 70 -5.68 -4.72 4.52
C CYS A 70 -5.34 -5.82 3.51
N ILE A 71 -6.32 -6.23 2.69
CA ILE A 71 -6.08 -7.15 1.59
C ILE A 71 -5.49 -6.34 0.45
N PRO A 72 -4.24 -6.60 0.03
CA PRO A 72 -3.58 -5.79 -0.99
C PRO A 72 -4.24 -5.90 -2.36
N VAL A 73 -4.11 -4.84 -3.14
CA VAL A 73 -4.68 -4.75 -4.50
C VAL A 73 -3.61 -4.23 -5.47
N TRP A 74 -3.80 -4.52 -6.76
CA TRP A 74 -3.01 -3.92 -7.84
C TRP A 74 -3.76 -2.75 -8.43
N GLY A 75 -3.06 -1.64 -8.67
CA GLY A 75 -3.72 -0.46 -9.19
C GLY A 75 -2.78 0.67 -9.60
N PHE A 76 -3.37 1.84 -9.77
CA PHE A 76 -2.70 3.07 -10.21
C PHE A 76 -2.83 4.15 -9.16
N ALA A 77 -1.78 4.97 -9.05
CA ALA A 77 -1.78 6.11 -8.14
C ALA A 77 -1.03 7.30 -8.75
N GLU A 78 -1.32 8.49 -8.22
CA GLU A 78 -0.63 9.73 -8.58
C GLU A 78 0.18 10.23 -7.40
N VAL A 79 1.38 10.73 -7.66
CA VAL A 79 2.19 11.43 -6.67
C VAL A 79 1.60 12.81 -6.43
N VAL A 80 0.95 13.01 -5.30
CA VAL A 80 0.31 14.30 -4.97
C VAL A 80 1.20 15.19 -4.12
N THR A 81 2.17 14.62 -3.41
CA THR A 81 3.19 15.36 -2.66
C THR A 81 4.49 14.57 -2.70
N SER A 82 5.61 15.25 -2.90
CA SER A 82 6.93 14.59 -2.93
C SER A 82 7.96 15.39 -2.15
N ASN A 83 8.61 14.71 -1.20
CA ASN A 83 9.83 15.18 -0.53
C ASN A 83 11.07 14.43 -1.04
N ASN A 84 10.95 13.71 -2.16
CA ASN A 84 12.02 12.95 -2.78
C ASN A 84 12.44 13.64 -4.08
N LYS A 85 13.73 13.95 -4.20
CA LYS A 85 14.26 14.69 -5.36
C LYS A 85 14.18 13.93 -6.68
N ALA A 86 14.13 12.61 -6.62
CA ALA A 86 14.10 11.76 -7.81
C ALA A 86 12.69 11.51 -8.32
N ILE A 87 11.65 11.84 -7.54
CA ILE A 87 10.24 11.62 -7.86
C ILE A 87 9.51 12.96 -7.83
N GLU A 88 8.84 13.31 -8.91
CA GLU A 88 8.13 14.59 -9.02
C GLU A 88 6.64 14.45 -8.74
N GLN A 89 6.06 15.51 -8.16
CA GLN A 89 4.61 15.65 -8.04
C GLN A 89 3.96 15.55 -9.42
N GLY A 90 2.86 14.82 -9.54
CA GLY A 90 2.15 14.62 -10.80
C GLY A 90 2.52 13.33 -11.52
N GLU A 91 3.60 12.64 -11.13
CA GLU A 91 3.92 11.33 -11.70
C GLU A 91 2.84 10.31 -11.35
N ARG A 92 2.62 9.37 -12.27
CA ARG A 92 1.68 8.26 -12.05
C ARG A 92 2.44 6.95 -12.00
N VAL A 93 1.99 6.04 -11.16
CA VAL A 93 2.64 4.75 -10.94
C VAL A 93 1.61 3.62 -10.94
N PHE A 94 2.09 2.42 -11.28
CA PHE A 94 1.34 1.18 -11.15
C PHE A 94 2.06 0.27 -10.15
N GLY A 95 1.30 -0.37 -9.28
CA GLY A 95 1.88 -1.30 -8.32
C GLY A 95 0.88 -1.86 -7.31
N TYR A 96 1.43 -2.28 -6.19
CA TYR A 96 0.72 -2.94 -5.11
C TYR A 96 0.34 -1.94 -4.04
N PHE A 97 -0.94 -1.89 -3.69
CA PHE A 97 -1.50 -0.89 -2.79
C PHE A 97 -2.41 -1.52 -1.72
N PRO A 98 -2.60 -0.83 -0.59
CA PRO A 98 -3.74 -1.14 0.27
C PRO A 98 -5.04 -0.69 -0.42
N PRO A 99 -6.20 -1.26 -0.07
CA PRO A 99 -7.49 -0.74 -0.55
C PRO A 99 -7.84 0.53 0.24
N ALA A 100 -7.21 1.64 -0.14
CA ALA A 100 -7.23 2.91 0.56
C ALA A 100 -7.19 4.07 -0.45
N ASP A 101 -7.36 5.30 0.05
CA ASP A 101 -7.24 6.49 -0.79
C ASP A 101 -5.78 6.98 -0.94
N TYR A 102 -4.95 6.75 0.08
CA TYR A 102 -3.56 7.21 0.09
C TYR A 102 -2.58 6.15 0.57
N LEU A 103 -1.34 6.24 0.08
CA LEU A 103 -0.21 5.47 0.58
C LEU A 103 1.02 6.36 0.66
N ILE A 104 1.73 6.29 1.78
CA ILE A 104 3.04 6.93 1.94
C ILE A 104 4.12 5.91 1.64
N VAL A 105 5.02 6.26 0.71
CA VAL A 105 6.11 5.40 0.26
C VAL A 105 7.44 6.15 0.46
N LYS A 106 8.48 5.43 0.84
CA LYS A 106 9.86 5.93 0.88
C LYS A 106 10.62 5.32 -0.29
N PRO A 107 10.70 5.99 -1.46
CA PRO A 107 11.33 5.41 -2.64
C PRO A 107 12.79 5.05 -2.43
N ILE A 108 13.14 3.82 -2.79
CA ILE A 108 14.51 3.33 -2.87
C ILE A 108 14.70 2.65 -4.22
N LYS A 109 15.95 2.39 -4.60
CA LYS A 109 16.29 1.75 -5.89
C LYS A 109 15.61 2.46 -7.07
N VAL A 110 15.61 3.79 -7.03
CA VAL A 110 14.93 4.61 -8.04
C VAL A 110 15.68 4.53 -9.38
N SER A 111 14.92 4.20 -10.43
CA SER A 111 15.39 4.22 -11.82
C SER A 111 14.42 5.04 -12.67
N PRO A 112 14.72 5.30 -13.96
CA PRO A 112 13.77 5.97 -14.84
C PRO A 112 12.44 5.22 -15.02
N GLN A 113 12.42 3.90 -14.79
CA GLN A 113 11.24 3.05 -15.00
C GLN A 113 10.50 2.66 -13.73
N SER A 114 11.17 2.66 -12.57
CA SER A 114 10.57 2.11 -11.35
C SER A 114 11.27 2.56 -10.08
N PHE A 115 10.63 2.29 -8.95
CA PHE A 115 11.23 2.37 -7.63
C PHE A 115 10.58 1.33 -6.71
N SER A 116 11.22 1.10 -5.56
CA SER A 116 10.68 0.23 -4.50
C SER A 116 10.39 1.05 -3.25
N ASP A 117 9.56 0.51 -2.36
CA ASP A 117 9.31 1.12 -1.05
C ASP A 117 10.35 0.65 -0.04
N GLY A 118 11.04 1.61 0.58
CA GLY A 118 12.04 1.35 1.61
C GLY A 118 11.49 1.16 3.02
N LYS A 119 10.17 1.17 3.21
CA LYS A 119 9.56 0.92 4.51
C LYS A 119 9.91 -0.47 5.02
N GLU A 120 10.23 -0.58 6.31
CA GLU A 120 10.73 -1.80 6.91
C GLU A 120 9.77 -2.98 6.75
N HIS A 121 8.47 -2.77 6.96
CA HIS A 121 7.45 -3.82 6.85
C HIS A 121 7.26 -4.35 5.43
N ARG A 122 7.86 -3.70 4.41
CA ARG A 122 7.78 -4.09 3.01
C ARG A 122 8.98 -4.91 2.55
N GLN A 123 10.04 -5.01 3.35
CA GLN A 123 11.33 -5.58 2.92
C GLN A 123 11.38 -7.10 2.96
N GLU A 124 10.56 -7.75 3.77
CA GLU A 124 10.60 -9.20 3.99
C GLU A 124 9.86 -10.01 2.92
N LEU A 125 9.22 -9.34 1.98
CA LEU A 125 8.32 -9.97 1.02
C LEU A 125 8.92 -9.93 -0.39
N PRO A 126 8.44 -10.81 -1.32
CA PRO A 126 9.03 -10.88 -2.65
C PRO A 126 9.08 -9.52 -3.35
N PRO A 127 10.19 -9.18 -4.04
CA PRO A 127 10.35 -7.85 -4.66
C PRO A 127 9.26 -7.46 -5.64
N VAL A 128 8.59 -8.42 -6.28
CA VAL A 128 7.50 -8.14 -7.23
C VAL A 128 6.36 -7.34 -6.59
N TYR A 129 6.11 -7.54 -5.30
CA TYR A 129 5.04 -6.84 -4.58
C TYR A 129 5.50 -5.49 -4.02
N ASN A 130 6.76 -5.14 -4.21
CA ASN A 130 7.34 -3.90 -3.68
C ASN A 130 7.88 -2.99 -4.77
N ASN A 131 7.56 -3.24 -6.03
CA ASN A 131 8.04 -2.46 -7.15
C ASN A 131 6.92 -1.62 -7.76
N TYR A 132 7.18 -0.32 -7.88
CA TYR A 132 6.24 0.63 -8.50
C TYR A 132 6.78 1.02 -9.86
N VAL A 133 5.98 0.78 -10.90
CA VAL A 133 6.32 1.12 -12.29
C VAL A 133 5.96 2.57 -12.55
N ARG A 134 6.90 3.35 -13.01
CA ARG A 134 6.68 4.77 -13.39
C ARG A 134 6.10 4.83 -14.79
N LEU A 135 4.98 5.53 -14.94
CA LEU A 135 4.22 5.62 -16.20
C LEU A 135 4.60 6.84 -17.04
#